data_aa5921583b0d7256cca38f00f845ecaf
#
_entry.id   aa5921583b0d7256cca38f00f845ecaf
#
_cell.length_a   1.000
_cell.length_b   1.000
_cell.length_c   1.000
_cell.angle_alpha   90.00
_cell.angle_beta   90.00
_cell.angle_gamma   90.00
#
_symmetry.space_group_name_H-M   'P 1'
#
loop_
_entity.id
_entity.type
_entity.pdbx_description
1 polymer ?
#
loop_
_entity_poly.entity_id
_entity_poly.type
_entity_poly.pdbx_seq_one_letter_code
_entity_poly.pdbx_strand_id
1 'polypeptide(L)'
;MSIVLAIDIKYQIPCLLCGSTFTKDLSLQANKDIILTMKIKQTVFIFIICVMLACTGCYIRPGLYDSPGSESSVPTEVTAPPQLPHGSADSCEGIVAVVSVFVSTPTYSWDFTDPDDKTTISHTLNYLKLGTSWIESQAASWNKFVDFKCDWTVNPSLYYEAKMSDEILNNSGAKGIEEVWQYIAGNLAPIDDIKAEYGASSVVYMLFINTPSNYNRNSCTIVCDEGFVYPYEFCRIYCNSIDGEENPASYAHEILHTFGAPDLYKADDFGNNYGTTDELVAYVSENLPNEIMNATYDIETGLPYYTKISNELTEITAYYIGWTDKSEVAEEFSLDPAKH
;
A
#
# COMPACT_ATOMS: atom_id res chain seq x y z
N MET A 1 9.17 46.93 16.98
CA MET A 1 7.84 47.61 17.12
C MET A 1 6.80 46.52 17.06
N SER A 2 6.35 46.04 18.26
CA SER A 2 5.43 44.92 18.36
C SER A 2 4.01 45.47 18.41
N ILE A 3 3.19 45.09 17.45
CA ILE A 3 1.77 45.41 17.41
C ILE A 3 1.04 44.33 18.22
N VAL A 4 0.48 44.71 19.35
CA VAL A 4 -0.42 43.84 20.14
C VAL A 4 -1.82 44.09 19.64
N LEU A 5 -2.40 43.15 18.92
CA LEU A 5 -3.85 43.17 18.63
C LEU A 5 -4.58 42.48 19.78
N ALA A 6 -5.36 43.23 20.53
CA ALA A 6 -6.30 42.71 21.49
C ALA A 6 -7.61 42.39 20.76
N ILE A 7 -7.97 41.13 20.68
CA ILE A 7 -9.27 40.69 20.15
C ILE A 7 -10.15 40.30 21.34
N ASP A 8 -11.17 41.09 21.58
CA ASP A 8 -12.23 40.79 22.58
C ASP A 8 -13.24 39.83 21.93
N ILE A 9 -13.18 38.55 22.28
CA ILE A 9 -14.16 37.55 21.83
C ILE A 9 -15.05 37.17 23.01
N LYS A 10 -16.31 37.59 22.94
CA LYS A 10 -17.36 37.15 23.89
C LYS A 10 -18.04 35.92 23.35
N TYR A 11 -17.89 34.80 24.05
CA TYR A 11 -18.69 33.60 23.79
C TYR A 11 -19.84 33.50 24.79
N GLN A 12 -21.06 33.31 24.27
CA GLN A 12 -22.22 32.88 25.06
C GLN A 12 -22.41 31.37 24.85
N ILE A 13 -22.28 30.60 25.91
CA ILE A 13 -22.58 29.16 25.91
C ILE A 13 -23.95 29.01 26.60
N PRO A 14 -24.98 28.56 25.89
CA PRO A 14 -26.25 28.24 26.52
C PRO A 14 -26.16 26.92 27.30
N CYS A 15 -26.48 26.95 28.58
CA CYS A 15 -26.64 25.74 29.38
C CYS A 15 -28.06 25.19 29.19
N LEU A 16 -28.18 24.03 28.57
CA LEU A 16 -29.47 23.39 28.24
C LEU A 16 -30.24 22.83 29.43
N LEU A 17 -29.70 22.90 30.64
CA LEU A 17 -30.32 22.30 31.84
C LEU A 17 -30.82 23.25 32.90
N CYS A 18 -30.52 24.56 32.87
CA CYS A 18 -30.94 25.46 33.95
C CYS A 18 -31.36 26.88 33.56
N GLY A 19 -31.42 27.24 32.29
CA GLY A 19 -31.97 28.52 31.82
C GLY A 19 -31.25 29.79 32.30
N SER A 20 -30.01 29.70 32.79
CA SER A 20 -29.22 30.84 33.24
C SER A 20 -27.95 31.03 32.42
N THR A 21 -27.68 32.27 32.03
CA THR A 21 -26.45 32.68 31.32
C THR A 21 -25.37 33.09 32.32
N PHE A 22 -24.21 32.45 32.26
CA PHE A 22 -23.01 32.84 33.01
C PHE A 22 -22.08 33.63 32.10
N THR A 23 -21.74 34.85 32.44
CA THR A 23 -20.65 35.62 31.84
C THR A 23 -19.44 35.56 32.77
N LYS A 24 -18.31 34.99 32.29
CA LYS A 24 -17.06 35.00 33.03
C LYS A 24 -16.05 35.85 32.27
N ASP A 25 -15.49 36.82 32.94
CA ASP A 25 -14.43 37.68 32.42
C ASP A 25 -13.09 36.92 32.46
N LEU A 26 -12.50 36.65 31.30
CA LEU A 26 -11.33 35.79 31.14
C LEU A 26 -10.15 36.57 30.54
N SER A 27 -9.75 37.68 31.15
CA SER A 27 -8.72 38.54 30.55
C SER A 27 -7.25 38.25 30.92
N LEU A 28 -6.95 37.28 31.81
CA LEU A 28 -5.55 36.97 32.18
C LEU A 28 -5.14 35.48 32.07
N GLN A 29 -6.05 34.54 31.99
CA GLN A 29 -5.77 33.10 31.86
C GLN A 29 -5.61 32.71 30.40
N ALA A 30 -6.25 33.42 29.47
CA ALA A 30 -6.32 33.09 28.05
C ALA A 30 -4.96 33.04 27.35
N ASN A 31 -3.97 33.87 27.75
CA ASN A 31 -2.66 33.88 27.08
C ASN A 31 -1.80 32.64 27.38
N LYS A 32 -1.91 32.05 28.57
CA LYS A 32 -1.16 30.82 28.90
C LYS A 32 -1.79 29.60 28.26
N ASP A 33 -3.11 29.56 28.19
CA ASP A 33 -3.83 28.43 27.62
C ASP A 33 -3.74 28.41 26.08
N ILE A 34 -3.70 29.57 25.42
CA ILE A 34 -3.47 29.69 23.97
C ILE A 34 -2.05 29.26 23.62
N ILE A 35 -1.03 29.70 24.39
CA ILE A 35 0.36 29.29 24.17
C ILE A 35 0.56 27.79 24.43
N LEU A 36 -0.09 27.26 25.44
CA LEU A 36 -0.06 25.82 25.75
C LEU A 36 -0.78 25.02 24.64
N THR A 37 -1.94 25.48 24.18
CA THR A 37 -2.70 24.84 23.10
C THR A 37 -1.94 24.90 21.76
N MET A 38 -1.25 26.00 21.45
CA MET A 38 -0.39 26.10 20.26
C MET A 38 0.85 25.18 20.37
N LYS A 39 1.48 25.09 21.54
CA LYS A 39 2.60 24.15 21.76
C LYS A 39 2.15 22.70 21.69
N ILE A 40 0.99 22.36 22.24
CA ILE A 40 0.41 21.01 22.14
C ILE A 40 0.08 20.69 20.68
N LYS A 41 -0.55 21.61 19.93
CA LYS A 41 -0.82 21.42 18.50
C LYS A 41 0.47 21.25 17.69
N GLN A 42 1.50 22.03 17.99
CA GLN A 42 2.79 21.93 17.31
C GLN A 42 3.54 20.63 17.66
N THR A 43 3.46 20.16 18.90
CA THR A 43 4.04 18.89 19.35
C THR A 43 3.24 17.71 18.78
N VAL A 44 1.91 17.78 18.74
CA VAL A 44 1.06 16.77 18.12
C VAL A 44 1.25 16.74 16.61
N PHE A 45 1.41 17.89 15.95
CA PHE A 45 1.68 17.98 14.53
C PHE A 45 3.05 17.39 14.16
N ILE A 46 4.10 17.66 14.95
CA ILE A 46 5.43 17.06 14.77
C ILE A 46 5.37 15.55 15.05
N PHE A 47 4.61 15.12 16.06
CA PHE A 47 4.43 13.70 16.37
C PHE A 47 3.64 12.97 15.28
N ILE A 48 2.61 13.61 14.71
CA ILE A 48 1.85 13.08 13.57
C ILE A 48 2.75 12.99 12.32
N ILE A 49 3.60 13.99 12.06
CA ILE A 49 4.58 13.92 10.95
C ILE A 49 5.57 12.77 11.17
N CYS A 50 6.07 12.59 12.39
CA CYS A 50 6.98 11.49 12.71
C CYS A 50 6.29 10.11 12.62
N VAL A 51 5.00 10.01 12.94
CA VAL A 51 4.23 8.77 12.85
C VAL A 51 3.79 8.50 11.40
N MET A 52 3.46 9.54 10.62
CA MET A 52 3.12 9.38 9.20
C MET A 52 4.31 8.98 8.33
N LEU A 53 5.53 9.37 8.70
CA LEU A 53 6.77 8.89 8.05
C LEU A 53 7.07 7.40 8.33
N ALA A 54 6.40 6.80 9.32
CA ALA A 54 6.54 5.38 9.66
C ALA A 54 5.51 4.45 8.97
N CYS A 55 4.55 5.02 8.21
CA CYS A 55 3.34 4.32 7.79
C CYS A 55 3.22 4.06 6.29
N THR A 56 4.31 4.01 5.56
CA THR A 56 4.31 3.67 4.14
C THR A 56 4.79 2.24 3.92
N GLY A 57 4.14 1.55 3.01
CA GLY A 57 4.33 0.11 2.77
C GLY A 57 5.79 -0.30 2.57
N CYS A 58 6.14 -1.48 3.03
CA CYS A 58 7.48 -2.04 2.87
C CYS A 58 7.52 -2.95 1.64
N TYR A 59 8.32 -2.57 0.66
CA TYR A 59 8.76 -3.49 -0.37
C TYR A 59 9.76 -4.48 0.26
N ILE A 60 9.40 -5.76 0.32
CA ILE A 60 10.28 -6.79 0.88
C ILE A 60 10.76 -7.71 -0.23
N ARG A 61 12.06 -7.68 -0.48
CA ARG A 61 12.74 -8.74 -1.23
C ARG A 61 13.22 -9.79 -0.25
N PRO A 62 12.78 -11.06 -0.34
CA PRO A 62 13.35 -12.13 0.48
C PRO A 62 14.83 -12.30 0.11
N GLY A 63 15.72 -12.07 1.08
CA GLY A 63 17.16 -12.31 0.89
C GLY A 63 17.43 -13.80 0.60
N LEU A 64 18.50 -14.07 -0.12
CA LEU A 64 19.04 -15.42 -0.36
C LEU A 64 19.11 -16.21 0.95
N TYR A 65 18.28 -17.21 1.08
CA TYR A 65 18.26 -18.11 2.22
C TYR A 65 19.29 -19.22 1.98
N ASP A 66 20.39 -19.19 2.73
CA ASP A 66 21.26 -20.37 2.84
C ASP A 66 20.49 -21.44 3.63
N SER A 67 19.99 -22.45 2.95
CA SER A 67 19.37 -23.61 3.57
C SER A 67 20.40 -24.39 4.39
N PRO A 68 20.14 -24.71 5.66
CA PRO A 68 20.99 -25.67 6.39
C PRO A 68 20.79 -27.04 5.76
N GLY A 69 21.91 -27.66 5.37
CA GLY A 69 21.97 -28.96 4.72
C GLY A 69 21.15 -30.03 5.45
N SER A 70 20.19 -30.62 4.76
CA SER A 70 19.53 -31.85 5.14
C SER A 70 19.95 -32.97 4.20
N GLU A 71 20.30 -34.10 4.81
CA GLU A 71 20.75 -35.30 4.16
C GLU A 71 19.73 -35.87 3.16
N SER A 72 20.25 -36.27 2.04
CA SER A 72 19.79 -37.11 0.94
C SER A 72 18.61 -38.04 1.24
N SER A 73 17.43 -37.67 0.75
CA SER A 73 16.44 -38.63 0.23
C SER A 73 16.25 -38.33 -1.25
N VAL A 74 16.36 -39.36 -2.11
CA VAL A 74 16.23 -39.28 -3.56
C VAL A 74 14.93 -38.56 -3.94
N PRO A 75 14.98 -37.44 -4.66
CA PRO A 75 13.74 -36.75 -5.06
C PRO A 75 13.13 -37.51 -6.24
N THR A 76 11.84 -37.79 -6.11
CA THR A 76 10.97 -37.94 -7.29
C THR A 76 11.10 -36.60 -8.04
N GLU A 77 11.49 -36.66 -9.32
CA GLU A 77 11.64 -35.50 -10.19
C GLU A 77 10.31 -34.78 -10.30
N VAL A 78 10.07 -33.82 -9.38
CA VAL A 78 9.01 -32.85 -9.53
C VAL A 78 9.52 -31.90 -10.60
N THR A 79 8.97 -32.02 -11.82
CA THR A 79 9.20 -31.03 -12.88
C THR A 79 8.77 -29.69 -12.31
N ALA A 80 9.75 -28.82 -12.04
CA ALA A 80 9.49 -27.46 -11.63
C ALA A 80 8.55 -26.81 -12.66
N PRO A 81 7.52 -26.07 -12.22
CA PRO A 81 6.69 -25.32 -13.16
C PRO A 81 7.60 -24.42 -14.00
N PRO A 82 7.24 -24.13 -15.27
CA PRO A 82 8.04 -23.26 -16.13
C PRO A 82 8.27 -21.94 -15.38
N GLN A 83 9.53 -21.59 -15.17
CA GLN A 83 9.89 -20.31 -14.55
C GLN A 83 9.40 -19.19 -15.46
N LEU A 84 8.43 -18.41 -14.99
CA LEU A 84 8.11 -17.13 -15.59
C LEU A 84 9.26 -16.19 -15.26
N PRO A 85 9.88 -15.51 -16.24
CA PRO A 85 11.08 -14.70 -16.00
C PRO A 85 10.85 -13.54 -15.03
N HIS A 86 9.59 -13.08 -14.88
CA HIS A 86 9.22 -11.91 -14.09
C HIS A 86 8.05 -12.16 -13.12
N GLY A 87 7.70 -13.42 -12.86
CA GLY A 87 6.59 -13.79 -12.00
C GLY A 87 5.22 -13.68 -12.68
N SER A 88 4.15 -13.54 -11.88
CA SER A 88 2.77 -13.49 -12.38
C SER A 88 2.39 -12.14 -12.98
N ALA A 89 2.97 -11.04 -12.44
CA ALA A 89 2.76 -9.68 -12.89
C ALA A 89 3.87 -9.23 -13.84
N ASP A 90 3.89 -9.80 -15.04
CA ASP A 90 4.95 -9.65 -16.03
C ASP A 90 5.04 -8.22 -16.61
N SER A 91 3.90 -7.60 -16.88
CA SER A 91 3.84 -6.27 -17.51
C SER A 91 2.63 -5.48 -17.02
N CYS A 92 2.83 -4.19 -16.74
CA CYS A 92 1.75 -3.23 -16.48
C CYS A 92 1.17 -2.68 -17.80
N GLU A 93 0.88 -3.57 -18.76
CA GLU A 93 0.26 -3.25 -20.05
C GLU A 93 -0.76 -4.31 -20.46
N GLY A 94 -1.77 -3.91 -21.23
CA GLY A 94 -2.84 -4.79 -21.67
C GLY A 94 -3.87 -5.04 -20.57
N ILE A 95 -4.40 -6.26 -20.51
CA ILE A 95 -5.36 -6.66 -19.50
C ILE A 95 -4.61 -7.26 -18.31
N VAL A 96 -4.91 -6.78 -17.11
CA VAL A 96 -4.36 -7.26 -15.85
C VAL A 96 -5.50 -7.89 -15.02
N ALA A 97 -5.40 -9.18 -14.72
CA ALA A 97 -6.33 -9.83 -13.81
C ALA A 97 -5.89 -9.63 -12.35
N VAL A 98 -6.78 -9.13 -11.49
CA VAL A 98 -6.53 -8.95 -10.06
C VAL A 98 -7.32 -9.96 -9.27
N VAL A 99 -6.61 -10.93 -8.69
CA VAL A 99 -7.20 -11.96 -7.84
C VAL A 99 -7.31 -11.43 -6.41
N SER A 100 -8.54 -11.27 -5.93
CA SER A 100 -8.86 -10.79 -4.60
C SER A 100 -9.04 -11.96 -3.64
N VAL A 101 -8.23 -12.04 -2.59
CA VAL A 101 -8.26 -13.09 -1.58
C VAL A 101 -8.53 -12.49 -0.20
N PHE A 102 -9.71 -12.74 0.36
CA PHE A 102 -10.05 -12.34 1.72
C PHE A 102 -9.53 -13.38 2.70
N VAL A 103 -8.52 -13.01 3.47
CA VAL A 103 -7.77 -13.93 4.32
C VAL A 103 -8.21 -13.82 5.77
N SER A 104 -8.71 -14.95 6.32
CA SER A 104 -8.94 -15.11 7.75
C SER A 104 -7.77 -15.84 8.40
N THR A 105 -7.29 -15.32 9.54
CA THR A 105 -6.31 -15.97 10.42
C THR A 105 -6.94 -16.33 11.75
N PRO A 106 -6.27 -17.12 12.62
CA PRO A 106 -6.77 -17.37 13.99
C PRO A 106 -6.98 -16.07 14.79
N THR A 107 -6.17 -15.04 14.55
CA THR A 107 -6.27 -13.76 15.27
C THR A 107 -7.27 -12.81 14.62
N TYR A 108 -7.30 -12.72 13.30
CA TYR A 108 -8.16 -11.80 12.53
C TYR A 108 -8.94 -12.58 11.48
N SER A 109 -10.27 -12.53 11.58
CA SER A 109 -11.15 -13.26 10.67
C SER A 109 -12.19 -12.37 10.04
N TRP A 110 -12.61 -12.71 8.83
CA TRP A 110 -13.79 -12.14 8.19
C TRP A 110 -15.04 -12.87 8.62
N ASP A 111 -16.07 -12.13 9.04
CA ASP A 111 -17.45 -12.62 9.14
C ASP A 111 -18.31 -11.98 8.05
N PHE A 112 -18.48 -12.68 6.93
CA PHE A 112 -19.27 -12.20 5.79
C PHE A 112 -20.78 -12.02 6.11
N THR A 113 -21.20 -12.31 7.34
CA THR A 113 -22.58 -12.06 7.80
C THR A 113 -22.67 -10.81 8.67
N ASP A 114 -21.57 -10.41 9.31
CA ASP A 114 -21.47 -9.23 10.16
C ASP A 114 -21.61 -7.92 9.35
N PRO A 115 -22.41 -6.94 9.78
CA PRO A 115 -22.58 -5.68 9.06
C PRO A 115 -21.32 -4.82 8.97
N ASP A 116 -20.46 -4.83 10.00
CA ASP A 116 -19.25 -4.01 10.03
C ASP A 116 -18.19 -4.60 9.08
N ASP A 117 -18.01 -5.92 9.09
CA ASP A 117 -17.13 -6.61 8.14
C ASP A 117 -17.61 -6.43 6.69
N LYS A 118 -18.93 -6.50 6.43
CA LYS A 118 -19.49 -6.19 5.10
C LYS A 118 -19.17 -4.77 4.64
N THR A 119 -19.19 -3.82 5.55
CA THR A 119 -18.84 -2.44 5.25
C THR A 119 -17.36 -2.35 4.88
N THR A 120 -16.48 -2.96 5.66
CA THR A 120 -15.04 -3.00 5.38
C THR A 120 -14.75 -3.71 4.06
N ILE A 121 -15.40 -4.85 3.77
CA ILE A 121 -15.29 -5.55 2.48
C ILE A 121 -15.70 -4.64 1.31
N SER A 122 -16.82 -3.91 1.48
CA SER A 122 -17.31 -2.99 0.45
C SER A 122 -16.33 -1.84 0.20
N HIS A 123 -15.75 -1.27 1.25
CA HIS A 123 -14.72 -0.23 1.15
C HIS A 123 -13.47 -0.77 0.47
N THR A 124 -12.95 -1.92 0.92
CA THR A 124 -11.79 -2.62 0.34
C THR A 124 -11.92 -2.80 -1.17
N LEU A 125 -13.04 -3.33 -1.62
CA LEU A 125 -13.29 -3.55 -3.05
C LEU A 125 -13.46 -2.24 -3.84
N ASN A 126 -14.06 -1.22 -3.21
CA ASN A 126 -14.17 0.09 -3.82
C ASN A 126 -12.80 0.80 -3.92
N TYR A 127 -11.96 0.69 -2.90
CA TYR A 127 -10.61 1.26 -2.90
C TYR A 127 -9.70 0.57 -3.92
N LEU A 128 -9.80 -0.75 -4.04
CA LEU A 128 -9.15 -1.51 -5.12
C LEU A 128 -9.55 -0.96 -6.50
N LYS A 129 -10.86 -0.78 -6.72
CA LYS A 129 -11.38 -0.23 -7.99
C LYS A 129 -10.89 1.20 -8.23
N LEU A 130 -10.85 2.05 -7.21
CA LEU A 130 -10.31 3.41 -7.34
C LEU A 130 -8.81 3.40 -7.65
N GLY A 131 -8.03 2.55 -6.98
CA GLY A 131 -6.60 2.38 -7.21
C GLY A 131 -6.30 1.92 -8.64
N THR A 132 -6.97 0.86 -9.09
CA THR A 132 -6.79 0.33 -10.45
C THR A 132 -7.24 1.31 -11.53
N SER A 133 -8.39 1.97 -11.35
CA SER A 133 -8.85 2.99 -12.32
C SER A 133 -7.93 4.21 -12.38
N TRP A 134 -7.27 4.56 -11.28
CA TRP A 134 -6.26 5.60 -11.28
C TRP A 134 -5.03 5.17 -12.09
N ILE A 135 -4.51 3.94 -11.91
CA ILE A 135 -3.40 3.40 -12.73
C ILE A 135 -3.78 3.40 -14.21
N GLU A 136 -4.99 2.97 -14.58
CA GLU A 136 -5.48 3.02 -15.96
C GLU A 136 -5.44 4.44 -16.54
N SER A 137 -5.85 5.44 -15.74
CA SER A 137 -5.82 6.84 -16.14
C SER A 137 -4.40 7.39 -16.31
N GLN A 138 -3.47 6.97 -15.44
CA GLN A 138 -2.04 7.30 -15.57
C GLN A 138 -1.46 6.66 -16.84
N ALA A 139 -1.74 5.38 -17.08
CA ALA A 139 -1.29 4.67 -18.28
C ALA A 139 -1.67 5.41 -19.57
N ALA A 140 -2.90 5.92 -19.63
CA ALA A 140 -3.37 6.69 -20.78
C ALA A 140 -2.53 7.96 -21.02
N SER A 141 -2.03 8.62 -19.98
CA SER A 141 -1.15 9.79 -20.11
C SER A 141 0.25 9.44 -20.62
N TRP A 142 0.67 8.20 -20.45
CA TRP A 142 1.91 7.62 -21.00
C TRP A 142 1.71 6.91 -22.35
N ASN A 143 0.53 7.06 -23.00
CA ASN A 143 0.16 6.36 -24.22
C ASN A 143 0.20 4.83 -24.10
N LYS A 144 -0.07 4.33 -22.89
CA LYS A 144 -0.17 2.89 -22.57
C LYS A 144 -1.65 2.53 -22.40
N PHE A 145 -1.96 1.28 -22.66
CA PHE A 145 -3.27 0.70 -22.41
C PHE A 145 -3.17 -0.31 -21.26
N VAL A 146 -3.92 -0.06 -20.19
CA VAL A 146 -4.10 -0.98 -19.09
C VAL A 146 -5.59 -1.09 -18.79
N ASP A 147 -6.07 -2.31 -18.52
CA ASP A 147 -7.46 -2.61 -18.17
C ASP A 147 -7.47 -3.68 -17.06
N PHE A 148 -7.76 -3.25 -15.83
CA PHE A 148 -7.78 -4.13 -14.68
C PHE A 148 -9.11 -4.89 -14.55
N LYS A 149 -9.07 -6.21 -14.55
CA LYS A 149 -10.20 -7.08 -14.22
C LYS A 149 -10.21 -7.34 -12.71
N CYS A 150 -10.83 -6.44 -11.94
CA CYS A 150 -10.90 -6.51 -10.49
C CYS A 150 -12.32 -6.44 -9.92
N ASP A 151 -13.34 -6.13 -10.72
CA ASP A 151 -14.73 -6.03 -10.25
C ASP A 151 -15.32 -7.43 -10.04
N TRP A 152 -15.43 -7.84 -8.78
CA TRP A 152 -15.95 -9.15 -8.38
C TRP A 152 -17.39 -9.42 -8.81
N THR A 153 -18.19 -8.37 -9.04
CA THR A 153 -19.57 -8.53 -9.52
C THR A 153 -19.64 -8.96 -10.97
N VAL A 154 -18.58 -8.67 -11.73
CA VAL A 154 -18.43 -9.00 -13.15
C VAL A 154 -17.50 -10.21 -13.32
N ASN A 155 -16.50 -10.32 -12.46
CA ASN A 155 -15.43 -11.32 -12.51
C ASN A 155 -15.40 -12.17 -11.22
N PRO A 156 -16.45 -12.91 -10.89
CA PRO A 156 -16.54 -13.63 -9.60
C PRO A 156 -15.50 -14.74 -9.44
N SER A 157 -14.92 -15.26 -10.53
CA SER A 157 -13.82 -16.24 -10.49
C SER A 157 -12.48 -15.65 -10.07
N LEU A 158 -12.37 -14.32 -9.90
CA LEU A 158 -11.22 -13.65 -9.32
C LEU A 158 -11.37 -13.34 -7.82
N TYR A 159 -12.42 -13.85 -7.16
CA TYR A 159 -12.69 -13.63 -5.75
C TYR A 159 -12.59 -14.93 -4.95
N TYR A 160 -11.83 -14.90 -3.87
CA TYR A 160 -11.60 -16.07 -3.02
C TYR A 160 -11.64 -15.72 -1.54
N GLU A 161 -11.96 -16.71 -0.72
CA GLU A 161 -11.87 -16.68 0.73
C GLU A 161 -10.83 -17.71 1.17
N ALA A 162 -9.89 -17.30 2.03
CA ALA A 162 -8.80 -18.14 2.49
C ALA A 162 -8.76 -18.22 4.02
N LYS A 163 -8.26 -19.34 4.53
CA LYS A 163 -7.85 -19.48 5.94
C LYS A 163 -6.37 -19.75 5.97
N MET A 164 -5.62 -18.92 6.66
CA MET A 164 -4.19 -19.02 6.80
C MET A 164 -3.77 -18.90 8.27
N SER A 165 -2.53 -19.23 8.57
CA SER A 165 -1.99 -19.05 9.91
C SER A 165 -1.66 -17.57 10.20
N ASP A 166 -1.40 -17.24 11.48
CA ASP A 166 -0.95 -15.90 11.84
C ASP A 166 0.48 -15.58 11.38
N GLU A 167 1.20 -16.54 10.79
CA GLU A 167 2.53 -16.28 10.20
C GLU A 167 2.47 -15.26 9.05
N ILE A 168 1.34 -15.15 8.35
CA ILE A 168 1.16 -14.14 7.30
C ILE A 168 1.13 -12.70 7.83
N LEU A 169 0.89 -12.51 9.12
CA LEU A 169 0.89 -11.20 9.78
C LEU A 169 2.31 -10.65 9.99
N ASN A 170 3.33 -11.48 9.75
CA ASN A 170 4.72 -11.07 9.81
C ASN A 170 5.23 -10.70 8.41
N ASN A 171 5.41 -9.41 8.13
CA ASN A 171 5.79 -8.91 6.82
C ASN A 171 7.11 -9.51 6.29
N SER A 172 8.09 -9.74 7.15
CA SER A 172 9.40 -10.31 6.80
C SER A 172 9.50 -11.82 7.05
N GLY A 173 8.40 -12.47 7.44
CA GLY A 173 8.40 -13.88 7.81
C GLY A 173 8.38 -14.80 6.60
N ALA A 174 9.48 -15.51 6.30
CA ALA A 174 9.56 -16.46 5.20
C ALA A 174 8.44 -17.52 5.21
N LYS A 175 8.02 -17.98 6.40
CA LYS A 175 6.93 -18.97 6.53
C LYS A 175 5.59 -18.43 6.05
N GLY A 176 5.26 -17.16 6.37
CA GLY A 176 4.03 -16.54 5.92
C GLY A 176 4.01 -16.34 4.41
N ILE A 177 5.14 -15.97 3.81
CA ILE A 177 5.31 -15.84 2.37
C ILE A 177 5.13 -17.21 1.70
N GLU A 178 5.80 -18.24 2.20
CA GLU A 178 5.69 -19.61 1.67
C GLU A 178 4.25 -20.15 1.78
N GLU A 179 3.56 -19.89 2.90
CA GLU A 179 2.16 -20.29 3.08
C GLU A 179 1.24 -19.66 2.02
N VAL A 180 1.43 -18.37 1.70
CA VAL A 180 0.68 -17.70 0.64
C VAL A 180 0.97 -18.33 -0.70
N TRP A 181 2.22 -18.57 -1.05
CA TRP A 181 2.58 -19.22 -2.33
C TRP A 181 1.99 -20.62 -2.46
N GLN A 182 2.06 -21.43 -1.39
CA GLN A 182 1.46 -22.77 -1.37
C GLN A 182 -0.08 -22.70 -1.50
N TYR A 183 -0.71 -21.70 -0.88
CA TYR A 183 -2.15 -21.49 -1.00
C TYR A 183 -2.54 -21.14 -2.44
N ILE A 184 -1.83 -20.19 -3.06
CA ILE A 184 -2.09 -19.80 -4.45
C ILE A 184 -1.93 -21.03 -5.37
N ALA A 185 -0.79 -21.72 -5.27
CA ALA A 185 -0.51 -22.88 -6.12
C ALA A 185 -1.50 -24.04 -5.96
N GLY A 186 -2.04 -24.24 -4.75
CA GLY A 186 -2.89 -25.39 -4.44
C GLY A 186 -4.39 -25.14 -4.48
N ASN A 187 -4.84 -23.89 -4.42
CA ASN A 187 -6.24 -23.56 -4.21
C ASN A 187 -6.83 -22.57 -5.24
N LEU A 188 -5.98 -21.81 -5.94
CA LEU A 188 -6.46 -20.86 -6.94
C LEU A 188 -6.32 -21.44 -8.35
N ALA A 189 -6.99 -20.81 -9.30
CA ALA A 189 -6.81 -21.19 -10.70
C ALA A 189 -5.35 -20.94 -11.14
N PRO A 190 -4.77 -21.82 -11.98
CA PRO A 190 -3.45 -21.61 -12.54
C PRO A 190 -3.35 -20.28 -13.30
N ILE A 191 -2.17 -19.64 -13.25
CA ILE A 191 -1.92 -18.34 -13.93
C ILE A 191 -2.34 -18.40 -15.39
N ASP A 192 -1.97 -19.46 -16.11
CA ASP A 192 -2.27 -19.63 -17.53
C ASP A 192 -3.77 -19.71 -17.79
N ASP A 193 -4.54 -20.36 -16.89
CA ASP A 193 -5.99 -20.45 -17.00
C ASP A 193 -6.64 -19.09 -16.76
N ILE A 194 -6.17 -18.32 -15.76
CA ILE A 194 -6.62 -16.93 -15.51
C ILE A 194 -6.28 -16.05 -16.73
N LYS A 195 -5.05 -16.11 -17.21
CA LYS A 195 -4.64 -15.35 -18.41
C LYS A 195 -5.51 -15.70 -19.62
N ALA A 196 -5.80 -16.96 -19.84
CA ALA A 196 -6.63 -17.41 -20.94
C ALA A 196 -8.11 -16.97 -20.79
N GLU A 197 -8.68 -17.08 -19.59
CA GLU A 197 -10.08 -16.70 -19.31
C GLU A 197 -10.33 -15.21 -19.53
N TYR A 198 -9.41 -14.36 -19.05
CA TYR A 198 -9.56 -12.91 -19.11
C TYR A 198 -8.84 -12.24 -20.28
N GLY A 199 -8.06 -12.98 -21.06
CA GLY A 199 -7.16 -12.41 -22.06
C GLY A 199 -6.05 -11.56 -21.43
N ALA A 200 -5.68 -11.89 -20.19
CA ALA A 200 -4.78 -11.06 -19.40
C ALA A 200 -3.30 -11.33 -19.77
N SER A 201 -2.50 -10.24 -19.78
CA SER A 201 -1.05 -10.31 -19.87
C SER A 201 -0.42 -10.63 -18.51
N SER A 202 -1.02 -10.13 -17.42
CA SER A 202 -0.51 -10.24 -16.06
C SER A 202 -1.58 -10.64 -15.05
N VAL A 203 -1.15 -11.25 -13.94
CA VAL A 203 -2.01 -11.62 -12.81
C VAL A 203 -1.39 -11.06 -11.52
N VAL A 204 -2.15 -10.25 -10.80
CA VAL A 204 -1.79 -9.67 -9.50
C VAL A 204 -2.64 -10.31 -8.42
N TYR A 205 -2.05 -10.73 -7.31
CA TYR A 205 -2.77 -11.29 -6.16
C TYR A 205 -2.84 -10.25 -5.05
N MET A 206 -4.07 -9.93 -4.59
CA MET A 206 -4.34 -9.00 -3.49
C MET A 206 -4.93 -9.77 -2.32
N LEU A 207 -4.20 -9.81 -1.20
CA LEU A 207 -4.63 -10.46 0.03
C LEU A 207 -5.14 -9.40 1.01
N PHE A 208 -6.41 -9.50 1.38
CA PHE A 208 -7.08 -8.57 2.30
C PHE A 208 -7.23 -9.20 3.68
N ILE A 209 -6.67 -8.57 4.70
CA ILE A 209 -6.66 -9.05 6.09
C ILE A 209 -7.48 -8.10 6.94
N ASN A 210 -8.48 -8.62 7.67
CA ASN A 210 -9.37 -7.86 8.53
C ASN A 210 -8.65 -7.46 9.84
N THR A 211 -7.80 -6.46 9.76
CA THR A 211 -7.06 -5.96 10.92
C THR A 211 -7.86 -4.93 11.70
N PRO A 212 -7.66 -4.81 13.03
CA PRO A 212 -8.32 -3.80 13.84
C PRO A 212 -7.69 -2.41 13.63
N SER A 213 -8.43 -1.36 13.99
CA SER A 213 -7.99 0.04 13.90
C SER A 213 -6.76 0.41 14.74
N ASN A 214 -6.29 -0.47 15.60
CA ASN A 214 -5.06 -0.28 16.37
C ASN A 214 -3.90 -1.15 15.87
N TYR A 215 -4.04 -1.75 14.69
CA TYR A 215 -3.00 -2.56 14.08
C TYR A 215 -1.82 -1.68 13.66
N ASN A 216 -0.62 -2.04 14.10
CA ASN A 216 0.58 -1.22 13.88
C ASN A 216 1.54 -1.92 12.90
N ARG A 217 1.08 -2.14 11.68
CA ARG A 217 1.88 -2.61 10.56
C ARG A 217 1.28 -2.09 9.26
N ASN A 218 2.15 -1.92 8.28
CA ASN A 218 1.79 -1.40 6.97
C ASN A 218 1.51 -2.54 5.99
N SER A 219 0.67 -2.27 5.01
CA SER A 219 0.53 -3.08 3.81
C SER A 219 1.89 -3.25 3.13
N CYS A 220 2.07 -4.30 2.37
CA CYS A 220 3.33 -4.56 1.68
C CYS A 220 3.15 -5.52 0.52
N THR A 221 4.03 -5.43 -0.45
CA THR A 221 4.06 -6.31 -1.61
C THR A 221 5.28 -7.24 -1.57
N ILE A 222 5.06 -8.50 -1.94
CA ILE A 222 6.10 -9.50 -2.16
C ILE A 222 6.24 -9.69 -3.66
N VAL A 223 7.43 -9.41 -4.17
CA VAL A 223 7.78 -9.62 -5.58
C VAL A 223 8.60 -10.88 -5.76
N CYS A 224 8.60 -11.40 -6.97
CA CYS A 224 9.40 -12.57 -7.35
C CYS A 224 10.76 -12.12 -7.87
N ASP A 225 11.79 -12.81 -7.40
CA ASP A 225 13.15 -12.70 -7.92
C ASP A 225 13.50 -13.90 -8.79
N GLU A 226 14.53 -13.75 -9.59
CA GLU A 226 15.14 -14.88 -10.28
C GLU A 226 15.51 -15.99 -9.28
N GLY A 227 15.04 -17.22 -9.55
CA GLY A 227 15.32 -18.38 -8.71
C GLY A 227 14.26 -18.73 -7.66
N PHE A 228 13.19 -17.94 -7.51
CA PHE A 228 12.06 -18.36 -6.68
C PHE A 228 11.31 -19.53 -7.30
N VAL A 229 10.89 -20.45 -6.43
CA VAL A 229 10.13 -21.67 -6.84
C VAL A 229 8.71 -21.29 -7.28
N TYR A 230 8.15 -20.24 -6.71
CA TYR A 230 6.77 -19.80 -6.95
C TYR A 230 6.75 -18.45 -7.65
N PRO A 231 6.12 -18.34 -8.83
CA PRO A 231 6.10 -17.11 -9.62
C PRO A 231 4.91 -16.21 -9.27
N TYR A 232 4.61 -16.05 -7.97
CA TYR A 232 3.44 -15.28 -7.54
C TYR A 232 3.86 -14.03 -6.80
N GLU A 233 3.69 -12.88 -7.41
CA GLU A 233 3.69 -11.61 -6.70
C GLU A 233 2.36 -11.41 -6.00
N PHE A 234 2.40 -10.91 -4.76
CA PHE A 234 1.18 -10.63 -4.03
C PHE A 234 1.32 -9.42 -3.11
N CYS A 235 0.25 -8.65 -3.00
CA CYS A 235 0.12 -7.56 -2.05
C CYS A 235 -0.62 -8.05 -0.81
N ARG A 236 -0.13 -7.73 0.38
CA ARG A 236 -0.85 -7.87 1.64
C ARG A 236 -1.40 -6.53 2.06
N ILE A 237 -2.70 -6.43 2.07
CA ILE A 237 -3.41 -5.22 2.49
C ILE A 237 -4.01 -5.47 3.86
N TYR A 238 -3.56 -4.70 4.84
CA TYR A 238 -4.15 -4.64 6.15
C TYR A 238 -5.27 -3.61 6.11
N CYS A 239 -6.53 -4.08 6.12
CA CYS A 239 -7.69 -3.21 5.80
C CYS A 239 -7.89 -2.06 6.78
N ASN A 240 -7.39 -2.19 8.01
CA ASN A 240 -7.38 -1.13 9.01
C ASN A 240 -6.02 -1.07 9.72
N SER A 241 -5.66 0.12 10.18
CA SER A 241 -4.44 0.36 10.95
C SER A 241 -4.67 1.49 11.96
N ILE A 242 -3.61 1.84 12.71
CA ILE A 242 -3.63 2.98 13.64
C ILE A 242 -3.91 4.31 12.93
N ASP A 243 -3.65 4.38 11.62
CA ASP A 243 -3.86 5.57 10.79
C ASP A 243 -5.25 5.58 10.12
N GLY A 244 -6.07 4.57 10.36
CA GLY A 244 -7.42 4.41 9.81
C GLY A 244 -7.54 3.24 8.83
N GLU A 245 -8.56 3.29 7.98
CA GLU A 245 -8.69 2.35 6.86
C GLU A 245 -7.56 2.57 5.85
N GLU A 246 -7.11 1.49 5.21
CA GLU A 246 -6.19 1.60 4.08
C GLU A 246 -6.85 2.35 2.91
N ASN A 247 -6.14 3.26 2.28
CA ASN A 247 -6.72 4.18 1.30
C ASN A 247 -6.44 3.77 -0.15
N PRO A 248 -7.19 4.29 -1.15
CA PRO A 248 -7.02 3.89 -2.56
C PRO A 248 -5.61 4.11 -3.13
N ALA A 249 -4.89 5.13 -2.65
CA ALA A 249 -3.52 5.40 -3.11
C ALA A 249 -2.56 4.29 -2.67
N SER A 250 -2.74 3.74 -1.46
CA SER A 250 -1.96 2.59 -1.00
C SER A 250 -2.22 1.34 -1.83
N TYR A 251 -3.46 1.12 -2.29
CA TYR A 251 -3.74 0.00 -3.21
C TYR A 251 -3.03 0.17 -4.55
N ALA A 252 -3.04 1.38 -5.11
CA ALA A 252 -2.30 1.66 -6.35
C ALA A 252 -0.79 1.49 -6.17
N HIS A 253 -0.24 2.00 -5.07
CA HIS A 253 1.16 1.89 -4.69
C HIS A 253 1.60 0.41 -4.60
N GLU A 254 0.86 -0.41 -3.85
CA GLU A 254 1.18 -1.82 -3.69
C GLU A 254 1.08 -2.61 -5.01
N ILE A 255 0.10 -2.28 -5.87
CA ILE A 255 0.00 -2.88 -7.20
C ILE A 255 1.20 -2.50 -8.07
N LEU A 256 1.67 -1.25 -8.03
CA LEU A 256 2.82 -0.81 -8.83
C LEU A 256 4.12 -1.54 -8.43
N HIS A 257 4.27 -1.92 -7.16
CA HIS A 257 5.38 -2.78 -6.74
C HIS A 257 5.41 -4.11 -7.47
N THR A 258 4.25 -4.73 -7.77
CA THR A 258 4.22 -6.01 -8.49
C THR A 258 4.80 -5.89 -9.89
N PHE A 259 4.83 -4.68 -10.45
CA PHE A 259 5.41 -4.38 -11.77
C PHE A 259 6.84 -3.82 -11.71
N GLY A 260 7.44 -3.79 -10.53
CA GLY A 260 8.84 -3.43 -10.36
C GLY A 260 9.11 -2.02 -9.83
N ALA A 261 8.10 -1.20 -9.57
CA ALA A 261 8.31 0.10 -8.95
C ALA A 261 8.85 -0.06 -7.51
N PRO A 262 9.99 0.55 -7.15
CA PRO A 262 10.49 0.53 -5.78
C PRO A 262 9.83 1.63 -4.94
N ASP A 263 9.90 1.49 -3.62
CA ASP A 263 9.64 2.62 -2.72
C ASP A 263 10.62 3.76 -2.97
N LEU A 264 10.11 4.98 -3.13
CA LEU A 264 10.90 6.19 -3.35
C LEU A 264 10.99 7.08 -2.11
N TYR A 265 10.68 6.54 -0.93
CA TYR A 265 10.84 7.19 0.37
C TYR A 265 11.89 6.45 1.21
N LYS A 266 12.38 7.10 2.25
CA LYS A 266 13.35 6.49 3.16
C LYS A 266 12.64 5.59 4.16
N ALA A 267 12.93 4.30 4.13
CA ALA A 267 12.53 3.36 5.17
C ALA A 267 13.51 3.45 6.36
N ASP A 268 13.02 3.89 7.53
CA ASP A 268 13.86 4.27 8.68
C ASP A 268 14.76 3.15 9.24
N ASP A 269 14.40 1.87 9.08
CA ASP A 269 15.09 0.76 9.75
C ASP A 269 15.71 -0.30 8.83
N PHE A 270 15.50 -0.26 7.52
CA PHE A 270 15.88 -1.34 6.60
C PHE A 270 16.94 -0.98 5.54
N GLY A 271 17.48 0.24 5.62
CA GLY A 271 18.42 0.73 4.60
C GLY A 271 17.71 1.19 3.32
N ASN A 272 18.47 1.30 2.23
CA ASN A 272 17.90 1.69 0.94
C ASN A 272 16.97 0.60 0.40
N ASN A 273 15.84 1.03 -0.12
CA ASN A 273 14.95 0.15 -0.86
C ASN A 273 15.67 -0.40 -2.08
N TYR A 274 15.33 -1.63 -2.46
CA TYR A 274 15.93 -2.27 -3.64
C TYR A 274 15.75 -1.39 -4.88
N GLY A 275 16.85 -1.21 -5.63
CA GLY A 275 16.83 -0.38 -6.83
C GLY A 275 16.87 1.14 -6.60
N THR A 276 17.00 1.59 -5.34
CA THR A 276 17.08 3.03 -5.01
C THR A 276 18.36 3.38 -4.24
N THR A 277 18.74 4.66 -4.27
CA THR A 277 19.84 5.23 -3.50
C THR A 277 19.32 6.33 -2.57
N ASP A 278 20.09 6.65 -1.52
CA ASP A 278 19.76 7.77 -0.62
C ASP A 278 19.62 9.09 -1.39
N GLU A 279 20.44 9.29 -2.43
CA GLU A 279 20.41 10.48 -3.28
C GLU A 279 19.13 10.57 -4.10
N LEU A 280 18.68 9.45 -4.70
CA LEU A 280 17.41 9.40 -5.43
C LEU A 280 16.22 9.69 -4.50
N VAL A 281 16.18 9.03 -3.35
CA VAL A 281 15.10 9.24 -2.35
C VAL A 281 15.06 10.70 -1.88
N ALA A 282 16.22 11.31 -1.62
CA ALA A 282 16.29 12.74 -1.27
C ALA A 282 15.80 13.64 -2.40
N TYR A 283 16.18 13.34 -3.65
CA TYR A 283 15.72 14.06 -4.84
C TYR A 283 14.21 13.99 -4.98
N VAL A 284 13.62 12.79 -4.86
CA VAL A 284 12.18 12.60 -4.98
C VAL A 284 11.43 13.34 -3.88
N SER A 285 11.87 13.24 -2.64
CA SER A 285 11.25 13.93 -1.52
C SER A 285 11.27 15.46 -1.69
N GLU A 286 12.30 16.03 -2.32
CA GLU A 286 12.43 17.47 -2.53
C GLU A 286 11.72 17.96 -3.79
N ASN A 287 11.80 17.20 -4.90
CA ASN A 287 11.38 17.67 -6.22
C ASN A 287 10.07 17.04 -6.71
N LEU A 288 9.72 15.83 -6.24
CA LEU A 288 8.56 15.06 -6.65
C LEU A 288 7.76 14.55 -5.43
N PRO A 289 7.47 15.40 -4.43
CA PRO A 289 6.89 14.94 -3.17
C PRO A 289 5.52 14.26 -3.32
N ASN A 290 4.82 14.52 -4.43
CA ASN A 290 3.50 13.95 -4.73
C ASN A 290 3.57 12.63 -5.53
N GLU A 291 4.78 12.10 -5.77
CA GLU A 291 4.97 10.79 -6.42
C GLU A 291 4.31 9.67 -5.62
N ILE A 292 3.54 8.80 -6.29
CA ILE A 292 2.79 7.72 -5.65
C ILE A 292 3.68 6.73 -4.87
N MET A 293 4.90 6.47 -5.36
CA MET A 293 5.85 5.59 -4.68
C MET A 293 6.61 6.30 -3.54
N ASN A 294 6.41 7.62 -3.38
CA ASN A 294 6.93 8.40 -2.26
C ASN A 294 5.88 8.66 -1.18
N ALA A 295 4.61 8.81 -1.54
CA ALA A 295 3.54 9.13 -0.61
C ALA A 295 2.19 8.59 -1.10
N THR A 296 1.36 8.10 -0.16
CA THR A 296 0.00 7.62 -0.43
C THR A 296 -1.08 8.53 0.19
N TYR A 297 -0.72 9.78 0.48
CA TYR A 297 -1.57 10.80 1.06
C TYR A 297 -1.43 12.11 0.29
N ASP A 298 -2.34 13.02 0.50
CA ASP A 298 -2.27 14.36 -0.08
C ASP A 298 -1.18 15.20 0.60
N ILE A 299 -0.22 15.65 -0.17
CA ILE A 299 0.98 16.35 0.33
C ILE A 299 0.64 17.69 1.00
N GLU A 300 -0.40 18.39 0.54
CA GLU A 300 -0.77 19.69 1.10
C GLU A 300 -1.45 19.56 2.46
N THR A 301 -2.27 18.53 2.63
CA THR A 301 -3.05 18.31 3.86
C THR A 301 -2.40 17.30 4.80
N GLY A 302 -1.54 16.44 4.31
CA GLY A 302 -0.97 15.31 5.04
C GLY A 302 -2.00 14.23 5.39
N LEU A 303 -3.13 14.17 4.67
CA LEU A 303 -4.22 13.25 4.96
C LEU A 303 -4.54 12.37 3.74
N PRO A 304 -4.93 11.11 3.95
CA PRO A 304 -5.39 10.25 2.86
C PRO A 304 -6.76 10.69 2.33
N TYR A 305 -7.01 10.46 1.05
CA TYR A 305 -8.34 10.56 0.46
C TYR A 305 -8.91 9.18 0.19
N TYR A 306 -10.20 8.99 0.51
CA TYR A 306 -10.92 7.72 0.32
C TYR A 306 -11.82 7.70 -0.92
N THR A 307 -11.87 8.80 -1.68
CA THR A 307 -12.73 8.94 -2.87
C THR A 307 -11.98 9.28 -4.14
N LYS A 308 -10.70 9.57 -4.04
CA LYS A 308 -9.80 9.89 -5.15
C LYS A 308 -8.36 9.62 -4.76
N ILE A 309 -7.47 9.62 -5.74
CA ILE A 309 -6.02 9.67 -5.56
C ILE A 309 -5.54 11.02 -6.05
N SER A 310 -4.82 11.78 -5.22
CA SER A 310 -4.24 13.09 -5.55
C SER A 310 -2.79 13.00 -5.98
N ASN A 311 -2.17 11.85 -5.78
CA ASN A 311 -0.79 11.59 -6.13
C ASN A 311 -0.57 11.52 -7.65
N GLU A 312 0.69 11.57 -8.07
CA GLU A 312 1.13 11.52 -9.44
C GLU A 312 1.97 10.28 -9.70
N LEU A 313 1.96 9.78 -10.92
CA LEU A 313 2.91 8.77 -11.40
C LEU A 313 3.91 9.49 -12.29
N THR A 314 5.14 9.66 -11.80
CA THR A 314 6.17 10.40 -12.51
C THR A 314 6.95 9.52 -13.48
N GLU A 315 7.90 10.13 -14.20
CA GLU A 315 8.77 9.41 -15.13
C GLU A 315 9.62 8.32 -14.45
N ILE A 316 9.92 8.46 -13.16
CA ILE A 316 10.71 7.48 -12.41
C ILE A 316 9.92 6.17 -12.29
N THR A 317 8.69 6.26 -11.76
CA THR A 317 7.82 5.09 -11.64
C THR A 317 7.46 4.53 -13.02
N ALA A 318 7.15 5.40 -14.00
CA ALA A 318 6.89 4.97 -15.38
C ALA A 318 8.07 4.21 -15.99
N TYR A 319 9.30 4.61 -15.68
CA TYR A 319 10.52 3.92 -16.11
C TYR A 319 10.65 2.54 -15.45
N TYR A 320 10.46 2.44 -14.13
CA TYR A 320 10.55 1.16 -13.42
C TYR A 320 9.51 0.12 -13.85
N ILE A 321 8.29 0.57 -14.19
CA ILE A 321 7.23 -0.34 -14.63
C ILE A 321 7.19 -0.54 -16.17
N GLY A 322 8.20 -0.04 -16.90
CA GLY A 322 8.37 -0.24 -18.34
C GLY A 322 7.44 0.58 -19.25
N TRP A 323 6.85 1.66 -18.74
CA TRP A 323 6.02 2.53 -19.59
C TRP A 323 6.84 3.48 -20.44
N THR A 324 8.07 3.73 -20.05
CA THR A 324 9.06 4.47 -20.84
C THR A 324 10.43 3.82 -20.75
N ASP A 325 11.20 3.90 -21.82
CA ASP A 325 12.61 3.49 -21.90
C ASP A 325 13.57 4.66 -21.62
N LYS A 326 13.05 5.84 -21.32
CA LYS A 326 13.79 7.08 -21.11
C LYS A 326 13.24 7.83 -19.91
N SER A 327 14.16 8.24 -19.05
CA SER A 327 13.92 9.17 -17.96
C SER A 327 15.21 9.96 -17.71
N GLU A 328 15.13 11.27 -17.69
CA GLU A 328 16.28 12.13 -17.36
C GLU A 328 16.77 11.84 -15.95
N VAL A 329 15.87 11.58 -15.02
CA VAL A 329 16.19 11.20 -13.65
C VAL A 329 16.83 9.82 -13.58
N ALA A 330 16.32 8.84 -14.34
CA ALA A 330 16.91 7.51 -14.40
C ALA A 330 18.38 7.57 -14.92
N GLU A 331 18.65 8.39 -15.94
CA GLU A 331 19.98 8.58 -16.47
C GLU A 331 20.89 9.28 -15.44
N GLU A 332 20.42 10.34 -14.77
CA GLU A 332 21.17 11.09 -13.75
C GLU A 332 21.58 10.20 -12.58
N PHE A 333 20.66 9.37 -12.08
CA PHE A 333 20.90 8.48 -10.95
C PHE A 333 21.38 7.08 -11.33
N SER A 334 21.61 6.83 -12.64
CA SER A 334 22.06 5.52 -13.16
C SER A 334 21.16 4.36 -12.70
N LEU A 335 19.84 4.56 -12.78
CA LEU A 335 18.86 3.57 -12.34
C LEU A 335 18.83 2.39 -13.30
N ASP A 336 18.71 1.19 -12.73
CA ASP A 336 18.56 -0.07 -13.46
C ASP A 336 17.27 -0.75 -13.00
N PRO A 337 16.21 -0.76 -13.83
CA PRO A 337 14.96 -1.39 -13.47
C PRO A 337 15.13 -2.89 -13.28
N ALA A 338 14.74 -3.41 -12.13
CA ALA A 338 14.93 -4.81 -11.77
C ALA A 338 14.13 -5.81 -12.63
N LYS A 339 13.13 -5.32 -13.37
CA LYS A 339 12.21 -6.14 -14.19
C LYS A 339 12.27 -5.84 -15.70
N HIS A 340 13.29 -5.15 -16.19
CA HIS A 340 13.38 -4.80 -17.62
C HIS A 340 14.64 -5.30 -18.27
#